data_d3a7d60fac454134b2c69055514bc5c8
#
_entry.id   d3a7d60fac454134b2c69055514bc5c8
#
_cell.length_a   1.000
_cell.length_b   1.000
_cell.length_c   1.000
_cell.angle_alpha   90.00
_cell.angle_beta   90.00
_cell.angle_gamma   90.00
#
_symmetry.space_group_name_H-M   'P 1'
#
loop_
_entity.id
_entity.type
_entity.pdbx_description
1 polymer ?
#
loop_
_entity_poly.entity_id
_entity_poly.type
_entity_poly.pdbx_seq_one_letter_code
_entity_poly.pdbx_strand_id
1 'polypeptide(L)'
;ILEFDPDRRAKLCPERPDAPLLPERCVITFFREALEELVQEQSLDPIAHLHSEIVDLPIYRLERDVKPVCVALPFATSPGAGCILEELHALGAEKFVVCGGAGCLTPGLELGRIILPVSAVRDEGASYHYLEPGREVTCPAEGLASARRGLAALGIPVLEGKTWTTDALYRETEEKIAHRAAEGCLTVEMECAGFFAAAQFHGLPLAQLLYAGDDLSADTWDSRGWDRQHTVRRNLLETALDLVTYF
;
A
#
# COMPACT_ATOMS: atom_id res chain seq x y z
N ILE A 1 -20.71 -2.40 -8.61
CA ILE A 1 -20.18 -2.93 -7.33
C ILE A 1 -20.59 -4.40 -7.11
N LEU A 2 -21.77 -4.82 -7.51
CA LEU A 2 -22.26 -6.20 -7.31
C LEU A 2 -22.16 -7.08 -8.56
N GLU A 3 -21.45 -6.66 -9.58
CA GLU A 3 -21.36 -7.30 -10.89
C GLU A 3 -19.89 -7.71 -11.17
N PHE A 4 -19.35 -8.53 -10.27
CA PHE A 4 -17.99 -9.07 -10.43
C PHE A 4 -17.94 -10.02 -11.64
N ASP A 5 -16.92 -9.84 -12.48
CA ASP A 5 -16.62 -10.72 -13.61
C ASP A 5 -15.32 -11.46 -13.36
N PRO A 6 -15.31 -12.79 -13.27
CA PRO A 6 -14.11 -13.58 -13.03
C PRO A 6 -13.19 -13.72 -14.26
N ASP A 7 -13.61 -13.27 -15.46
CA ASP A 7 -12.73 -13.31 -16.63
C ASP A 7 -11.52 -12.38 -16.45
N ARG A 8 -10.33 -12.94 -16.52
CA ARG A 8 -9.07 -12.21 -16.35
C ARG A 8 -8.64 -11.47 -17.63
N ARG A 9 -9.35 -11.64 -18.74
CA ARG A 9 -9.01 -11.05 -20.03
C ARG A 9 -9.82 -9.77 -20.25
N ALA A 10 -9.24 -8.64 -19.88
CA ALA A 10 -9.81 -7.34 -20.25
C ALA A 10 -9.46 -6.98 -21.70
N LYS A 11 -10.24 -6.08 -22.32
CA LYS A 11 -9.90 -5.53 -23.64
C LYS A 11 -8.72 -4.58 -23.59
N LEU A 12 -8.63 -3.80 -22.52
CA LEU A 12 -7.50 -2.94 -22.23
C LEU A 12 -6.63 -3.63 -21.19
N CYS A 13 -5.38 -3.88 -21.54
CA CYS A 13 -4.38 -4.47 -20.63
C CYS A 13 -3.14 -3.59 -20.63
N PRO A 14 -2.41 -3.51 -19.53
CA PRO A 14 -1.10 -2.84 -19.52
C PRO A 14 -0.16 -3.46 -20.56
N GLU A 15 0.66 -2.62 -21.20
CA GLU A 15 1.66 -3.07 -22.16
C GLU A 15 2.70 -3.95 -21.45
N ARG A 16 3.00 -5.11 -22.06
CA ARG A 16 4.04 -6.02 -21.57
C ARG A 16 5.21 -5.99 -22.53
N PRO A 17 6.39 -5.61 -22.09
CA PRO A 17 7.60 -5.70 -22.91
C PRO A 17 7.99 -7.16 -23.15
N ASP A 18 8.79 -7.42 -24.19
CA ASP A 18 9.30 -8.77 -24.51
C ASP A 18 10.16 -9.37 -23.39
N ALA A 19 10.79 -8.52 -22.56
CA ALA A 19 11.55 -8.92 -21.38
C ALA A 19 11.18 -8.01 -20.20
N PRO A 20 11.24 -8.53 -18.95
CA PRO A 20 10.98 -7.71 -17.76
C PRO A 20 11.90 -6.49 -17.71
N LEU A 21 11.32 -5.31 -17.51
CA LEU A 21 12.05 -4.06 -17.30
C LEU A 21 12.37 -3.85 -15.82
N LEU A 22 11.50 -4.35 -14.93
CA LEU A 22 11.61 -4.16 -13.49
C LEU A 22 12.17 -5.42 -12.79
N PRO A 23 12.87 -5.23 -11.66
CA PRO A 23 13.13 -6.30 -10.71
C PRO A 23 11.81 -6.95 -10.23
N GLU A 24 11.85 -8.25 -9.89
CA GLU A 24 10.67 -8.95 -9.36
C GLU A 24 10.13 -8.37 -8.05
N ARG A 25 10.98 -7.67 -7.27
CA ARG A 25 10.63 -7.06 -5.99
C ARG A 25 10.38 -5.58 -6.17
N CYS A 26 9.23 -5.12 -5.71
CA CYS A 26 8.82 -3.73 -5.82
C CYS A 26 8.31 -3.17 -4.49
N VAL A 27 8.76 -1.98 -4.14
CA VAL A 27 8.18 -1.17 -3.07
C VAL A 27 7.34 -0.07 -3.69
N ILE A 28 6.09 0.05 -3.25
CA ILE A 28 5.19 1.14 -3.60
C ILE A 28 5.10 2.05 -2.36
N THR A 29 5.50 3.31 -2.48
CA THR A 29 5.53 4.24 -1.36
C THR A 29 4.72 5.50 -1.62
N PHE A 30 3.94 5.94 -0.62
CA PHE A 30 3.22 7.22 -0.65
C PHE A 30 4.05 8.40 -0.18
N PHE A 31 5.33 8.18 0.16
CA PHE A 31 6.22 9.19 0.74
C PHE A 31 7.12 9.80 -0.34
N ARG A 32 6.57 10.72 -1.12
CA ARG A 32 7.27 11.40 -2.21
C ARG A 32 8.59 12.00 -1.76
N GLU A 33 8.59 12.79 -0.69
CA GLU A 33 9.77 13.45 -0.16
C GLU A 33 10.87 12.45 0.27
N ALA A 34 10.47 11.35 0.93
CA ALA A 34 11.43 10.33 1.37
C ALA A 34 12.05 9.58 0.17
N LEU A 35 11.26 9.36 -0.89
CA LEU A 35 11.76 8.78 -2.13
C LEU A 35 12.70 9.74 -2.86
N GLU A 36 12.35 11.03 -2.96
CA GLU A 36 13.19 12.04 -3.59
C GLU A 36 14.54 12.19 -2.87
N GLU A 37 14.55 12.17 -1.53
CA GLU A 37 15.78 12.15 -0.74
C GLU A 37 16.61 10.89 -1.04
N LEU A 38 16.01 9.71 -1.04
CA LEU A 38 16.68 8.45 -1.35
C LEU A 38 17.32 8.47 -2.75
N VAL A 39 16.58 8.96 -3.74
CA VAL A 39 17.05 9.10 -5.13
C VAL A 39 18.24 10.02 -5.23
N GLN A 40 18.23 11.16 -4.53
CA GLN A 40 19.34 12.09 -4.50
C GLN A 40 20.58 11.52 -3.80
N GLU A 41 20.41 10.89 -2.64
CA GLU A 41 21.49 10.29 -1.86
C GLU A 41 22.22 9.19 -2.63
N GLN A 42 21.49 8.37 -3.38
CA GLN A 42 22.04 7.25 -4.13
C GLN A 42 22.31 7.57 -5.61
N SER A 43 22.00 8.80 -6.05
CA SER A 43 22.14 9.25 -7.45
C SER A 43 21.45 8.29 -8.44
N LEU A 44 20.19 7.93 -8.15
CA LEU A 44 19.44 6.99 -8.96
C LEU A 44 18.83 7.66 -10.20
N ASP A 45 19.00 7.03 -11.34
CA ASP A 45 18.27 7.38 -12.56
C ASP A 45 16.99 6.51 -12.68
N PRO A 46 15.88 7.05 -13.23
CA PRO A 46 14.69 6.25 -13.48
C PRO A 46 14.95 5.18 -14.55
N ILE A 47 14.46 3.98 -14.32
CA ILE A 47 14.58 2.86 -15.26
C ILE A 47 13.33 2.69 -16.13
N ALA A 48 12.20 3.23 -15.71
CA ALA A 48 10.93 3.25 -16.43
C ALA A 48 10.05 4.39 -15.89
N HIS A 49 8.94 4.65 -16.56
CA HIS A 49 7.94 5.63 -16.16
C HIS A 49 6.54 5.06 -16.30
N LEU A 50 5.66 5.44 -15.38
CA LEU A 50 4.22 5.22 -15.47
C LEU A 50 3.56 6.52 -15.89
N HIS A 51 2.86 6.49 -17.01
CA HIS A 51 2.24 7.67 -17.59
C HIS A 51 0.73 7.69 -17.32
N SER A 52 0.21 8.87 -16.98
CA SER A 52 -1.22 9.16 -16.97
C SER A 52 -1.47 10.54 -17.55
N GLU A 53 -2.73 10.89 -17.79
CA GLU A 53 -3.11 12.22 -18.29
C GLU A 53 -2.66 13.38 -17.38
N ILE A 54 -2.42 13.12 -16.11
CA ILE A 54 -2.17 14.17 -15.10
C ILE A 54 -0.79 14.08 -14.44
N VAL A 55 -0.11 12.95 -14.53
CA VAL A 55 1.20 12.76 -13.88
C VAL A 55 2.04 11.71 -14.58
N ASP A 56 3.33 11.94 -14.58
CA ASP A 56 4.38 11.01 -14.98
C ASP A 56 5.14 10.58 -13.72
N LEU A 57 5.14 9.29 -13.41
CA LEU A 57 5.74 8.72 -12.20
C LEU A 57 6.97 7.89 -12.57
N PRO A 58 8.17 8.34 -12.19
CA PRO A 58 9.39 7.57 -12.41
C PRO A 58 9.45 6.35 -11.51
N ILE A 59 10.03 5.26 -12.04
CA ILE A 59 10.36 4.04 -11.31
C ILE A 59 11.87 3.96 -11.20
N TYR A 60 12.37 3.75 -9.99
CA TYR A 60 13.80 3.67 -9.72
C TYR A 60 14.20 2.24 -9.35
N ARG A 61 15.46 1.87 -9.64
CA ARG A 61 16.06 0.60 -9.21
C ARG A 61 17.18 0.88 -8.22
N LEU A 62 17.22 0.05 -7.19
CA LEU A 62 18.30 0.02 -6.21
C LEU A 62 18.61 -1.42 -5.78
N GLU A 63 19.66 -1.61 -4.99
CA GLU A 63 20.01 -2.89 -4.40
C GLU A 63 19.75 -2.88 -2.91
N ARG A 64 19.14 -3.97 -2.41
CA ARG A 64 18.95 -4.22 -0.98
C ARG A 64 19.37 -5.65 -0.65
N ASP A 65 20.31 -5.81 0.28
CA ASP A 65 20.86 -7.13 0.63
C ASP A 65 21.23 -7.95 -0.63
N VAL A 66 21.97 -7.31 -1.55
CA VAL A 66 22.40 -7.83 -2.87
C VAL A 66 21.24 -8.28 -3.78
N LYS A 67 20.01 -7.88 -3.49
CA LYS A 67 18.83 -8.15 -4.31
C LYS A 67 18.39 -6.89 -5.02
N PRO A 68 18.08 -6.96 -6.33
CA PRO A 68 17.51 -5.83 -7.04
C PRO A 68 16.07 -5.60 -6.59
N VAL A 69 15.76 -4.33 -6.30
CA VAL A 69 14.44 -3.85 -5.90
C VAL A 69 14.08 -2.64 -6.75
N CYS A 70 12.84 -2.54 -7.19
CA CYS A 70 12.34 -1.27 -7.73
C CYS A 70 11.46 -0.54 -6.70
N VAL A 71 11.39 0.77 -6.85
CA VAL A 71 10.57 1.63 -6.01
C VAL A 71 9.82 2.65 -6.87
N ALA A 72 8.54 2.85 -6.57
CA ALA A 72 7.66 3.76 -7.29
C ALA A 72 6.69 4.47 -6.35
N LEU A 73 6.21 5.65 -6.77
CA LEU A 73 5.04 6.29 -6.17
C LEU A 73 3.77 5.71 -6.81
N PRO A 74 2.68 5.54 -6.05
CA PRO A 74 1.41 5.12 -6.61
C PRO A 74 0.58 6.29 -7.14
N PHE A 75 -0.47 5.97 -7.88
CA PHE A 75 -1.65 6.83 -7.95
C PHE A 75 -2.44 6.67 -6.64
N ALA A 76 -2.95 7.77 -6.10
CA ALA A 76 -3.75 7.73 -4.88
C ALA A 76 -5.11 7.03 -5.11
N THR A 77 -5.71 6.55 -4.03
CA THR A 77 -7.01 5.87 -3.93
C THR A 77 -7.04 4.44 -4.47
N SER A 78 -8.06 3.67 -4.10
CA SER A 78 -8.21 2.25 -4.50
C SER A 78 -8.20 2.01 -6.02
N PRO A 79 -8.85 2.84 -6.87
CA PRO A 79 -8.67 2.71 -8.31
C PRO A 79 -7.22 2.88 -8.76
N GLY A 80 -6.52 3.85 -8.19
CA GLY A 80 -5.10 4.07 -8.44
C GLY A 80 -4.22 2.90 -8.00
N ALA A 81 -4.54 2.29 -6.85
CA ALA A 81 -3.85 1.12 -6.33
C ALA A 81 -3.95 -0.08 -7.28
N GLY A 82 -5.15 -0.35 -7.83
CA GLY A 82 -5.34 -1.40 -8.83
C GLY A 82 -4.52 -1.14 -10.10
N CYS A 83 -4.66 0.05 -10.68
CA CYS A 83 -3.94 0.42 -11.91
C CYS A 83 -2.42 0.30 -11.75
N ILE A 84 -1.84 0.87 -10.68
CA ILE A 84 -0.38 0.85 -10.48
C ILE A 84 0.15 -0.57 -10.29
N LEU A 85 -0.58 -1.42 -9.56
CA LEU A 85 -0.17 -2.80 -9.35
C LEU A 85 -0.13 -3.58 -10.67
N GLU A 86 -1.15 -3.42 -11.50
CA GLU A 86 -1.24 -4.09 -12.81
C GLU A 86 -0.14 -3.62 -13.76
N GLU A 87 0.15 -2.33 -13.82
CA GLU A 87 1.22 -1.78 -14.66
C GLU A 87 2.61 -2.23 -14.21
N LEU A 88 2.91 -2.15 -12.90
CA LEU A 88 4.18 -2.64 -12.36
C LEU A 88 4.35 -4.15 -12.57
N HIS A 89 3.27 -4.92 -12.44
CA HIS A 89 3.28 -6.35 -12.72
C HIS A 89 3.51 -6.62 -14.22
N ALA A 90 2.88 -5.89 -15.10
CA ALA A 90 3.11 -6.01 -16.54
C ALA A 90 4.57 -5.71 -16.95
N LEU A 91 5.23 -4.79 -16.25
CA LEU A 91 6.63 -4.45 -16.45
C LEU A 91 7.62 -5.46 -15.81
N GLY A 92 7.15 -6.42 -15.02
CA GLY A 92 7.97 -7.51 -14.50
C GLY A 92 8.05 -7.64 -12.98
N ALA A 93 7.41 -6.74 -12.21
CA ALA A 93 7.36 -6.88 -10.76
C ALA A 93 6.36 -7.97 -10.34
N GLU A 94 6.73 -8.82 -9.38
CA GLU A 94 5.93 -9.97 -8.95
C GLU A 94 5.69 -10.01 -7.43
N LYS A 95 6.44 -9.23 -6.66
CA LYS A 95 6.45 -9.25 -5.19
C LYS A 95 6.40 -7.83 -4.68
N PHE A 96 5.45 -7.53 -3.79
CA PHE A 96 5.15 -6.16 -3.45
C PHE A 96 5.11 -5.89 -1.95
N VAL A 97 5.74 -4.79 -1.54
CA VAL A 97 5.51 -4.17 -0.24
C VAL A 97 5.05 -2.74 -0.48
N VAL A 98 3.89 -2.40 0.09
CA VAL A 98 3.35 -1.04 0.03
C VAL A 98 3.61 -0.35 1.37
N CYS A 99 3.95 0.94 1.38
CA CYS A 99 4.06 1.70 2.63
C CYS A 99 3.42 3.08 2.52
N GLY A 100 2.62 3.43 3.53
CA GLY A 100 1.85 4.67 3.60
C GLY A 100 1.51 5.10 5.02
N GLY A 101 0.80 6.21 5.15
CA GLY A 101 0.21 6.67 6.40
C GLY A 101 -1.26 6.28 6.51
N ALA A 102 -1.82 6.32 7.73
CA ALA A 102 -3.23 6.08 7.97
C ALA A 102 -3.72 6.88 9.18
N GLY A 103 -4.97 7.30 9.17
CA GLY A 103 -5.65 7.91 10.30
C GLY A 103 -5.97 6.86 11.37
N CYS A 104 -5.80 7.22 12.64
CA CYS A 104 -6.03 6.34 13.78
C CYS A 104 -7.50 6.35 14.18
N LEU A 105 -8.10 5.17 14.35
CA LEU A 105 -9.46 4.97 14.85
C LEU A 105 -9.49 4.43 16.28
N THR A 106 -8.32 4.05 16.81
CA THR A 106 -8.19 3.45 18.14
C THR A 106 -7.52 4.44 19.09
N PRO A 107 -8.16 4.79 20.23
CA PRO A 107 -7.56 5.67 21.22
C PRO A 107 -6.21 5.15 21.72
N GLY A 108 -5.24 6.05 21.88
CA GLY A 108 -3.92 5.71 22.42
C GLY A 108 -2.96 5.05 21.43
N LEU A 109 -3.33 4.94 20.15
CA LEU A 109 -2.40 4.50 19.13
C LEU A 109 -1.36 5.61 18.87
N GLU A 110 -0.11 5.31 19.23
CA GLU A 110 0.99 6.30 19.16
C GLU A 110 1.34 6.68 17.73
N LEU A 111 1.63 7.97 17.52
CA LEU A 111 2.12 8.48 16.24
C LEU A 111 3.38 7.70 15.80
N GLY A 112 3.40 7.26 14.56
CA GLY A 112 4.52 6.50 14.00
C GLY A 112 4.51 5.00 14.32
N ARG A 113 3.55 4.50 15.11
CA ARG A 113 3.38 3.06 15.31
C ARG A 113 3.14 2.37 13.98
N ILE A 114 3.92 1.33 13.68
CA ILE A 114 3.75 0.56 12.44
C ILE A 114 2.61 -0.44 12.60
N ILE A 115 1.69 -0.41 11.65
CA ILE A 115 0.57 -1.34 11.52
C ILE A 115 0.81 -2.24 10.30
N LEU A 116 0.62 -3.54 10.47
CA LEU A 116 0.53 -4.52 9.38
C LEU A 116 -0.94 -4.90 9.20
N PRO A 117 -1.64 -4.34 8.19
CA PRO A 117 -3.02 -4.73 7.92
C PRO A 117 -3.13 -6.21 7.55
N VAL A 118 -3.94 -6.95 8.29
CA VAL A 118 -4.27 -8.35 7.99
C VAL A 118 -5.55 -8.47 7.18
N SER A 119 -6.41 -7.46 7.24
CA SER A 119 -7.60 -7.28 6.40
C SER A 119 -7.97 -5.81 6.27
N ALA A 120 -8.80 -5.50 5.29
CA ALA A 120 -9.35 -4.18 5.06
C ALA A 120 -10.88 -4.24 4.85
N VAL A 121 -11.61 -3.31 5.47
CA VAL A 121 -13.04 -3.08 5.15
C VAL A 121 -13.13 -2.41 3.79
N ARG A 122 -13.98 -2.94 2.90
CA ARG A 122 -14.18 -2.50 1.53
C ARG A 122 -15.29 -1.43 1.47
N ASP A 123 -14.96 -0.18 1.84
CA ASP A 123 -15.87 0.98 1.74
C ASP A 123 -15.46 1.88 0.55
N GLU A 124 -15.13 1.24 -0.55
CA GLU A 124 -14.63 1.80 -1.80
C GLU A 124 -15.19 1.00 -2.99
N GLY A 125 -14.92 1.42 -4.21
CA GLY A 125 -15.49 0.79 -5.42
C GLY A 125 -14.57 -0.19 -6.14
N ALA A 126 -13.26 0.01 -6.13
CA ALA A 126 -12.33 -0.69 -7.00
C ALA A 126 -12.18 -2.17 -6.70
N SER A 127 -12.12 -2.56 -5.44
CA SER A 127 -11.93 -3.96 -5.04
C SER A 127 -13.04 -4.89 -5.54
N TYR A 128 -14.23 -4.36 -5.81
CA TYR A 128 -15.38 -5.12 -6.33
C TYR A 128 -15.25 -5.49 -7.81
N HIS A 129 -14.27 -4.92 -8.53
CA HIS A 129 -13.91 -5.33 -9.88
C HIS A 129 -12.94 -6.51 -9.91
N TYR A 130 -12.29 -6.81 -8.79
CA TYR A 130 -11.29 -7.86 -8.66
C TYR A 130 -11.78 -9.09 -7.87
N LEU A 131 -12.72 -8.91 -6.96
CA LEU A 131 -13.24 -9.98 -6.08
C LEU A 131 -14.74 -9.89 -5.92
N GLU A 132 -15.36 -11.06 -5.70
CA GLU A 132 -16.76 -11.17 -5.33
C GLU A 132 -17.16 -10.16 -4.24
N PRO A 133 -18.41 -9.67 -4.25
CA PRO A 133 -18.90 -8.78 -3.22
C PRO A 133 -18.72 -9.35 -1.82
N GLY A 134 -18.18 -8.55 -0.93
CA GLY A 134 -17.93 -8.92 0.46
C GLY A 134 -17.60 -7.71 1.31
N ARG A 135 -17.70 -7.85 2.63
CA ARG A 135 -17.47 -6.77 3.59
C ARG A 135 -16.01 -6.40 3.70
N GLU A 136 -15.15 -7.40 3.66
CA GLU A 136 -13.72 -7.27 3.90
C GLU A 136 -12.92 -8.03 2.82
N VAL A 137 -11.70 -7.65 2.69
CA VAL A 137 -10.67 -8.38 1.95
C VAL A 137 -9.49 -8.65 2.87
N THR A 138 -8.95 -9.86 2.85
CA THR A 138 -7.76 -10.22 3.64
C THR A 138 -6.48 -9.88 2.88
N CYS A 139 -5.40 -9.65 3.60
CA CYS A 139 -4.06 -9.58 3.01
C CYS A 139 -3.76 -10.88 2.25
N PRO A 140 -3.15 -10.85 1.05
CA PRO A 140 -2.69 -12.05 0.36
C PRO A 140 -1.86 -12.95 1.28
N ALA A 141 -2.23 -14.22 1.39
CA ALA A 141 -1.69 -15.13 2.43
C ALA A 141 -0.16 -15.27 2.38
N GLU A 142 0.41 -15.38 1.17
CA GLU A 142 1.85 -15.48 0.97
C GLU A 142 2.56 -14.16 1.33
N GLY A 143 1.99 -13.02 0.93
CA GLY A 143 2.49 -11.69 1.29
C GLY A 143 2.50 -11.47 2.80
N LEU A 144 1.40 -11.79 3.48
CA LEU A 144 1.30 -11.68 4.94
C LEU A 144 2.33 -12.59 5.66
N ALA A 145 2.48 -13.83 5.21
CA ALA A 145 3.45 -14.76 5.77
C ALA A 145 4.90 -14.26 5.57
N SER A 146 5.22 -13.72 4.39
CA SER A 146 6.52 -13.13 4.08
C SER A 146 6.79 -11.89 4.94
N ALA A 147 5.80 -11.00 5.07
CA ALA A 147 5.91 -9.82 5.91
C ALA A 147 6.16 -10.17 7.38
N ARG A 148 5.44 -11.14 7.95
CA ARG A 148 5.65 -11.59 9.32
C ARG A 148 7.07 -12.14 9.54
N ARG A 149 7.54 -12.99 8.62
CA ARG A 149 8.92 -13.54 8.69
C ARG A 149 9.97 -12.43 8.61
N GLY A 150 9.82 -11.53 7.63
CA GLY A 150 10.78 -10.44 7.42
C GLY A 150 10.82 -9.46 8.57
N LEU A 151 9.67 -8.99 9.07
CA LEU A 151 9.59 -8.08 10.19
C LEU A 151 10.16 -8.67 11.49
N ALA A 152 9.91 -9.97 11.73
CA ALA A 152 10.52 -10.69 12.87
C ALA A 152 12.04 -10.79 12.73
N ALA A 153 12.55 -11.10 11.54
CA ALA A 153 13.99 -11.18 11.27
C ALA A 153 14.70 -9.82 11.39
N LEU A 154 14.03 -8.75 10.97
CA LEU A 154 14.52 -7.36 11.09
C LEU A 154 14.37 -6.80 12.52
N GLY A 155 13.66 -7.50 13.40
CA GLY A 155 13.39 -7.03 14.78
C GLY A 155 12.46 -5.80 14.82
N ILE A 156 11.62 -5.61 13.81
CA ILE A 156 10.70 -4.46 13.72
C ILE A 156 9.38 -4.79 14.40
N PRO A 157 9.02 -4.11 15.49
CA PRO A 157 7.75 -4.33 16.18
C PRO A 157 6.59 -3.72 15.40
N VAL A 158 5.58 -4.53 15.09
CA VAL A 158 4.37 -4.09 14.41
C VAL A 158 3.12 -4.45 15.21
N LEU A 159 2.04 -3.71 14.96
CA LEU A 159 0.70 -4.05 15.41
C LEU A 159 -0.08 -4.63 14.23
N GLU A 160 -0.49 -5.89 14.32
CA GLU A 160 -1.38 -6.48 13.31
C GLU A 160 -2.83 -6.08 13.57
N GLY A 161 -3.57 -5.73 12.52
CA GLY A 161 -4.97 -5.36 12.69
C GLY A 161 -5.68 -5.11 11.37
N LYS A 162 -6.93 -4.70 11.49
CA LYS A 162 -7.79 -4.34 10.36
C LYS A 162 -7.65 -2.86 10.06
N THR A 163 -7.70 -2.48 8.78
CA THR A 163 -7.88 -1.09 8.35
C THR A 163 -9.25 -0.90 7.69
N TRP A 164 -9.70 0.32 7.58
CA TRP A 164 -10.86 0.71 6.80
C TRP A 164 -10.38 1.46 5.55
N THR A 165 -10.69 0.94 4.37
CA THR A 165 -10.40 1.63 3.11
C THR A 165 -11.65 2.38 2.65
N THR A 166 -11.53 3.71 2.44
CA THR A 166 -12.63 4.58 2.02
C THR A 166 -12.29 5.33 0.73
N ASP A 167 -13.28 5.54 -0.14
CA ASP A 167 -13.15 6.43 -1.30
C ASP A 167 -13.42 7.91 -0.96
N ALA A 168 -13.85 8.19 0.27
CA ALA A 168 -14.41 9.49 0.60
C ALA A 168 -13.89 10.05 1.93
N LEU A 169 -12.62 10.49 1.94
CA LEU A 169 -11.93 11.09 3.08
C LEU A 169 -12.80 12.09 3.89
N TYR A 170 -13.44 13.02 3.22
CA TYR A 170 -14.30 14.03 3.88
C TYR A 170 -15.68 13.50 4.29
N ARG A 171 -15.90 12.20 4.21
CA ARG A 171 -17.12 11.52 4.70
C ARG A 171 -16.85 10.55 5.85
N GLU A 172 -15.71 10.66 6.50
CA GLU A 172 -15.35 9.99 7.75
C GLU A 172 -16.06 10.67 8.92
N THR A 173 -17.39 10.47 9.01
CA THR A 173 -18.22 11.04 10.06
C THR A 173 -18.02 10.31 11.38
N GLU A 174 -18.32 10.95 12.52
CA GLU A 174 -18.21 10.37 13.86
C GLU A 174 -18.92 9.01 13.97
N GLU A 175 -20.13 8.90 13.39
CA GLU A 175 -20.89 7.64 13.37
C GLU A 175 -20.17 6.54 12.56
N LYS A 176 -19.61 6.87 11.40
CA LYS A 176 -18.83 5.93 10.60
C LYS A 176 -17.55 5.50 11.33
N ILE A 177 -16.82 6.45 11.91
CA ILE A 177 -15.61 6.19 12.69
C ILE A 177 -15.92 5.22 13.83
N ALA A 178 -16.94 5.52 14.63
CA ALA A 178 -17.37 4.65 15.74
C ALA A 178 -17.77 3.26 15.24
N HIS A 179 -18.49 3.18 14.13
CA HIS A 179 -18.87 1.91 13.52
C HIS A 179 -17.66 1.09 13.08
N ARG A 180 -16.69 1.71 12.37
CA ARG A 180 -15.47 1.03 11.93
C ARG A 180 -14.57 0.60 13.09
N ALA A 181 -14.43 1.42 14.10
CA ALA A 181 -13.73 1.07 15.33
C ALA A 181 -14.39 -0.15 16.03
N ALA A 182 -15.74 -0.18 16.09
CA ALA A 182 -16.48 -1.32 16.62
C ALA A 182 -16.33 -2.60 15.78
N GLU A 183 -16.07 -2.50 14.48
CA GLU A 183 -15.71 -3.62 13.61
C GLU A 183 -14.26 -4.09 13.80
N GLY A 184 -13.48 -3.42 14.66
CA GLY A 184 -12.08 -3.74 14.94
C GLY A 184 -11.07 -3.09 14.00
N CYS A 185 -11.46 -2.05 13.25
CA CYS A 185 -10.52 -1.27 12.46
C CYS A 185 -9.63 -0.43 13.37
N LEU A 186 -8.31 -0.56 13.22
CA LEU A 186 -7.33 0.25 13.92
C LEU A 186 -7.11 1.59 13.23
N THR A 187 -7.23 1.59 11.90
CA THR A 187 -6.87 2.72 11.03
C THR A 187 -7.86 2.88 9.88
N VAL A 188 -7.79 4.04 9.23
CA VAL A 188 -8.45 4.37 7.96
C VAL A 188 -7.44 4.88 6.94
N GLU A 189 -7.61 4.49 5.69
CA GLU A 189 -6.81 4.90 4.54
C GLU A 189 -7.65 4.72 3.26
N MET A 190 -7.04 4.85 2.07
CA MET A 190 -7.81 4.89 0.83
C MET A 190 -7.42 3.82 -0.21
N GLU A 191 -6.50 2.88 0.07
CA GLU A 191 -5.90 2.01 -0.96
C GLU A 191 -5.83 0.52 -0.61
N CYS A 192 -5.75 0.15 0.65
CA CYS A 192 -5.44 -1.21 1.10
C CYS A 192 -6.37 -2.27 0.52
N ALA A 193 -7.68 -2.02 0.51
CA ALA A 193 -8.65 -2.95 -0.06
C ALA A 193 -8.43 -3.13 -1.57
N GLY A 194 -8.13 -2.07 -2.30
CA GLY A 194 -7.81 -2.11 -3.72
C GLY A 194 -6.54 -2.92 -4.01
N PHE A 195 -5.45 -2.67 -3.27
CA PHE A 195 -4.21 -3.45 -3.38
C PHE A 195 -4.42 -4.92 -3.07
N PHE A 196 -5.09 -5.25 -1.97
CA PHE A 196 -5.31 -6.63 -1.57
C PHE A 196 -6.18 -7.39 -2.57
N ALA A 197 -7.22 -6.75 -3.08
CA ALA A 197 -8.11 -7.35 -4.06
C ALA A 197 -7.41 -7.59 -5.41
N ALA A 198 -6.71 -6.59 -5.94
CA ALA A 198 -5.96 -6.72 -7.19
C ALA A 198 -4.84 -7.76 -7.07
N ALA A 199 -4.10 -7.76 -5.95
CA ALA A 199 -3.04 -8.73 -5.70
C ALA A 199 -3.58 -10.17 -5.62
N GLN A 200 -4.71 -10.39 -4.94
CA GLN A 200 -5.36 -11.71 -4.92
C GLN A 200 -5.85 -12.15 -6.30
N PHE A 201 -6.46 -11.23 -7.06
CA PHE A 201 -6.92 -11.51 -8.41
C PHE A 201 -5.77 -11.96 -9.33
N HIS A 202 -4.61 -11.34 -9.23
CA HIS A 202 -3.43 -11.69 -10.02
C HIS A 202 -2.55 -12.78 -9.39
N GLY A 203 -2.83 -13.20 -8.15
CA GLY A 203 -2.03 -14.21 -7.43
C GLY A 203 -0.67 -13.71 -6.98
N LEU A 204 -0.57 -12.41 -6.67
CA LEU A 204 0.67 -11.73 -6.31
C LEU A 204 0.85 -11.69 -4.78
N PRO A 205 2.02 -12.06 -4.24
CA PRO A 205 2.35 -11.79 -2.84
C PRO A 205 2.53 -10.29 -2.62
N LEU A 206 1.66 -9.73 -1.78
CA LEU A 206 1.66 -8.32 -1.41
C LEU A 206 1.38 -8.17 0.07
N ALA A 207 2.07 -7.27 0.74
CA ALA A 207 1.73 -6.77 2.06
C ALA A 207 1.84 -5.24 2.11
N GLN A 208 1.10 -4.62 3.02
CA GLN A 208 1.14 -3.19 3.25
C GLN A 208 1.61 -2.89 4.66
N LEU A 209 2.44 -1.86 4.82
CA LEU A 209 2.82 -1.27 6.09
C LEU A 209 2.20 0.13 6.18
N LEU A 210 1.54 0.41 7.29
CA LEU A 210 1.00 1.73 7.57
C LEU A 210 1.68 2.30 8.81
N TYR A 211 1.91 3.61 8.87
CA TYR A 211 2.18 4.23 10.15
C TYR A 211 0.92 4.94 10.68
N ALA A 212 0.73 4.88 11.99
CA ALA A 212 -0.31 5.65 12.67
C ALA A 212 0.00 7.15 12.53
N GLY A 213 -0.79 7.86 11.77
CA GLY A 213 -0.65 9.28 11.46
C GLY A 213 -1.53 10.15 12.36
N ASP A 214 -2.46 10.88 11.75
CA ASP A 214 -3.47 11.69 12.43
C ASP A 214 -4.43 10.86 13.28
N ASP A 215 -5.14 11.52 14.20
CA ASP A 215 -6.03 10.86 15.16
C ASP A 215 -7.48 11.30 14.96
N LEU A 216 -8.33 10.33 14.64
CA LEU A 216 -9.77 10.49 14.52
C LEU A 216 -10.53 9.82 15.69
N SER A 217 -9.83 9.25 16.67
CA SER A 217 -10.45 8.52 17.78
C SER A 217 -11.04 9.41 18.88
N ALA A 218 -10.70 10.71 18.88
CA ALA A 218 -11.21 11.70 19.83
C ALA A 218 -12.36 12.53 19.19
N ASP A 219 -13.04 13.33 20.00
CA ASP A 219 -14.15 14.19 19.57
C ASP A 219 -13.75 15.23 18.51
N THR A 220 -12.48 15.56 18.43
CA THR A 220 -11.92 16.49 17.44
C THR A 220 -10.73 15.84 16.73
N TRP A 221 -10.67 16.02 15.41
CA TRP A 221 -9.55 15.57 14.61
C TRP A 221 -8.23 16.22 15.05
N ASP A 222 -7.23 15.40 15.36
CA ASP A 222 -5.87 15.84 15.61
C ASP A 222 -4.95 15.43 14.46
N SER A 223 -4.45 16.40 13.71
CA SER A 223 -3.56 16.17 12.58
C SER A 223 -2.23 15.54 12.98
N ARG A 224 -1.78 15.69 14.23
CA ARG A 224 -0.46 15.26 14.73
C ARG A 224 0.70 15.66 13.80
N GLY A 225 0.46 16.58 12.86
CA GLY A 225 1.42 16.98 11.82
C GLY A 225 1.85 15.81 10.94
N TRP A 226 0.94 14.91 10.60
CA TRP A 226 1.21 13.68 9.83
C TRP A 226 1.96 13.93 8.52
N ASP A 227 1.70 15.06 7.86
CA ASP A 227 2.32 15.49 6.61
C ASP A 227 3.80 15.91 6.76
N ARG A 228 4.25 16.14 8.01
CA ARG A 228 5.60 16.60 8.34
C ARG A 228 6.42 15.58 9.12
N GLN A 229 5.98 14.33 9.16
CA GLN A 229 6.66 13.23 9.87
C GLN A 229 7.81 12.62 9.02
N HIS A 230 8.75 13.45 8.56
CA HIS A 230 9.80 13.04 7.62
C HIS A 230 10.60 11.82 8.10
N THR A 231 11.04 11.81 9.37
CA THR A 231 11.79 10.69 9.94
C THR A 231 10.99 9.40 9.97
N VAL A 232 9.69 9.46 10.36
CA VAL A 232 8.80 8.28 10.39
C VAL A 232 8.62 7.72 8.99
N ARG A 233 8.33 8.58 8.02
CA ARG A 233 8.12 8.21 6.61
C ARG A 233 9.39 7.63 5.99
N ARG A 234 10.54 8.26 6.23
CA ARG A 234 11.82 7.74 5.75
C ARG A 234 12.11 6.35 6.35
N ASN A 235 11.99 6.20 7.65
CA ASN A 235 12.21 4.91 8.32
C ASN A 235 11.27 3.82 7.82
N LEU A 236 10.01 4.15 7.55
CA LEU A 236 9.05 3.17 7.03
C LEU A 236 9.36 2.79 5.59
N LEU A 237 9.82 3.72 4.75
CA LEU A 237 10.30 3.42 3.40
C LEU A 237 11.51 2.47 3.45
N GLU A 238 12.51 2.76 4.31
CA GLU A 238 13.68 1.89 4.50
C GLU A 238 13.26 0.50 4.99
N THR A 239 12.34 0.44 5.96
CA THR A 239 11.76 -0.83 6.44
C THR A 239 11.08 -1.60 5.31
N ALA A 240 10.32 -0.94 4.44
CA ALA A 240 9.66 -1.58 3.30
C ALA A 240 10.66 -2.12 2.27
N LEU A 241 11.73 -1.37 2.00
CA LEU A 241 12.82 -1.78 1.11
C LEU A 241 13.59 -3.00 1.64
N ASP A 242 13.83 -3.05 2.95
CA ASP A 242 14.45 -4.22 3.58
C ASP A 242 13.46 -5.40 3.61
N LEU A 243 12.20 -5.14 3.95
CA LEU A 243 11.17 -6.17 4.06
C LEU A 243 10.91 -6.90 2.75
N VAL A 244 10.87 -6.19 1.61
CA VAL A 244 10.59 -6.81 0.30
C VAL A 244 11.63 -7.86 -0.09
N THR A 245 12.81 -7.84 0.52
CA THR A 245 13.85 -8.85 0.28
C THR A 245 13.50 -10.24 0.85
N TYR A 246 12.49 -10.33 1.71
CA TYR A 246 11.98 -11.58 2.30
C TYR A 246 10.82 -12.21 1.50
N PHE A 247 10.43 -11.56 0.42
CA PHE A 247 9.38 -12.03 -0.52
C PHE A 247 9.92 -12.87 -1.65
#